data_2902beefd7383b46b2ed6c7814d85fde
#
_entry.id   2902beefd7383b46b2ed6c7814d85fde
#
_cell.length_a   1.000
_cell.length_b   1.000
_cell.length_c   1.000
_cell.angle_alpha   90.00
_cell.angle_beta   90.00
_cell.angle_gamma   90.00
#
_symmetry.space_group_name_H-M   'P 1'
#
loop_
_entity.id
_entity.type
_entity.pdbx_description
1 polymer ?
#
loop_
_entity_poly.entity_id
_entity_poly.type
_entity_poly.pdbx_seq_one_letter_code
_entity_poly.pdbx_strand_id
1 'polypeptide(L)'
;MAKPVVIGSRSFRTQSSALDHYKALLHRYQDGQRIADPADHTDLVALIERFDPVLDAVGEPTKGAGQIAHFERRLNTGTGWSTSGFWIVRQDGTETDFS
;
A
#
# COMPACT_ATOMS: atom_id res chain seq x y z
N MET A 1 -16.00 -14.54 -15.20
CA MET A 1 -16.45 -14.46 -13.80
C MET A 1 -15.30 -13.94 -12.95
N ALA A 2 -15.53 -12.87 -12.20
CA ALA A 2 -14.50 -12.29 -11.35
C ALA A 2 -14.24 -13.17 -10.13
N LYS A 3 -12.96 -13.37 -9.81
CA LYS A 3 -12.58 -14.13 -8.62
C LYS A 3 -12.55 -13.19 -7.40
N PRO A 4 -13.02 -13.64 -6.23
CA PRO A 4 -12.88 -12.85 -5.02
C PRO A 4 -11.39 -12.68 -4.67
N VAL A 5 -11.08 -11.53 -4.08
CA VAL A 5 -9.73 -11.18 -3.63
C VAL A 5 -9.76 -11.09 -2.11
N VAL A 6 -8.86 -11.82 -1.45
CA VAL A 6 -8.72 -11.78 0.00
C VAL A 6 -7.39 -11.11 0.35
N ILE A 7 -7.46 -10.04 1.14
CA ILE A 7 -6.29 -9.30 1.60
C ILE A 7 -6.39 -9.18 3.12
N GLY A 8 -5.55 -9.92 3.84
CA GLY A 8 -5.64 -10.03 5.28
C GLY A 8 -6.98 -10.64 5.71
N SER A 9 -7.69 -9.95 6.57
CA SER A 9 -9.03 -10.37 7.03
C SER A 9 -10.17 -9.86 6.15
N ARG A 10 -9.86 -9.09 5.10
CA ARG A 10 -10.88 -8.53 4.20
C ARG A 10 -11.04 -9.37 2.96
N SER A 11 -12.28 -9.54 2.55
CA SER A 11 -12.64 -10.22 1.30
C SER A 11 -13.34 -9.22 0.38
N PHE A 12 -12.90 -9.16 -0.86
CA PHE A 12 -13.48 -8.28 -1.89
C PHE A 12 -14.07 -9.13 -3.00
N ARG A 13 -15.17 -8.67 -3.57
CA ARG A 13 -15.83 -9.38 -4.66
C ARG A 13 -14.97 -9.47 -5.90
N THR A 14 -14.22 -8.41 -6.20
CA THR A 14 -13.38 -8.29 -7.39
C THR A 14 -12.11 -7.53 -7.05
N GLN A 15 -11.15 -7.58 -7.97
CA GLN A 15 -9.94 -6.78 -7.87
C GLN A 15 -10.26 -5.27 -7.89
N SER A 16 -11.26 -4.87 -8.69
CA SER A 16 -11.70 -3.47 -8.73
C SER A 16 -12.23 -2.99 -7.39
N SER A 17 -12.99 -3.84 -6.68
CA SER A 17 -13.49 -3.50 -5.33
C SER A 17 -12.34 -3.30 -4.36
N ALA A 18 -11.31 -4.13 -4.42
CA ALA A 18 -10.11 -3.97 -3.58
C ALA A 18 -9.38 -2.66 -3.90
N LEU A 19 -9.19 -2.35 -5.18
CA LEU A 19 -8.57 -1.08 -5.60
C LEU A 19 -9.36 0.13 -5.11
N ASP A 20 -10.69 0.09 -5.21
CA ASP A 20 -11.56 1.17 -4.74
C ASP A 20 -11.43 1.38 -3.23
N HIS A 21 -11.31 0.31 -2.46
CA HIS A 21 -11.10 0.40 -1.01
C HIS A 21 -9.80 1.15 -0.69
N TYR A 22 -8.70 0.80 -1.34
CA TYR A 22 -7.40 1.43 -1.09
C TYR A 22 -7.31 2.85 -1.66
N LYS A 23 -8.00 3.14 -2.76
CA LYS A 23 -8.14 4.52 -3.25
C LYS A 23 -8.88 5.38 -2.24
N ALA A 24 -10.01 4.89 -1.70
CA ALA A 24 -10.77 5.61 -0.69
C ALA A 24 -9.92 5.86 0.57
N LEU A 25 -9.11 4.88 0.96
CA LEU A 25 -8.19 5.01 2.09
C LEU A 25 -7.18 6.13 1.83
N LEU A 26 -6.55 6.15 0.65
CA LEU A 26 -5.61 7.19 0.27
C LEU A 26 -6.24 8.58 0.29
N HIS A 27 -7.49 8.70 -0.18
CA HIS A 27 -8.20 9.98 -0.25
C HIS A 27 -8.62 10.54 1.11
N ARG A 28 -8.54 9.74 2.18
CA ARG A 28 -8.81 10.24 3.54
C ARG A 28 -7.64 11.01 4.14
N TYR A 29 -6.48 11.01 3.48
CA TYR A 29 -5.25 11.66 3.95
C TYR A 29 -4.81 12.71 2.96
N GLN A 30 -3.97 13.64 3.43
CA GLN A 30 -3.35 14.67 2.60
C GLN A 30 -1.89 14.32 2.31
N ASP A 31 -1.33 14.87 1.25
CA ASP A 31 0.07 14.66 0.91
C ASP A 31 0.98 15.10 2.06
N GLY A 32 1.91 14.24 2.42
CA GLY A 32 2.79 14.44 3.56
C GLY A 32 2.24 13.94 4.88
N GLN A 33 0.99 13.49 4.93
CA GLN A 33 0.36 13.03 6.16
C GLN A 33 0.67 11.56 6.41
N ARG A 34 0.97 11.25 7.69
CA ARG A 34 1.16 9.86 8.13
C ARG A 34 -0.20 9.16 8.22
N ILE A 35 -0.22 7.89 7.83
CA ILE A 35 -1.38 7.02 7.99
C ILE A 35 -1.41 6.54 9.44
N ALA A 36 -2.02 7.32 10.31
CA ALA A 36 -1.97 7.07 11.75
C ALA A 36 -3.11 6.19 12.28
N ASP A 37 -4.18 5.99 11.50
CA ASP A 37 -5.30 5.13 11.90
C ASP A 37 -4.84 3.67 11.95
N PRO A 38 -4.98 2.96 13.10
CA PRO A 38 -4.50 1.58 13.21
C PRO A 38 -5.19 0.61 12.24
N ALA A 39 -6.47 0.82 11.95
CA ALA A 39 -7.19 -0.03 10.99
C ALA A 39 -6.64 0.15 9.58
N ASP A 40 -6.36 1.38 9.18
CA ASP A 40 -5.79 1.68 7.86
C ASP A 40 -4.37 1.13 7.75
N HIS A 41 -3.57 1.28 8.80
CA HIS A 41 -2.22 0.71 8.85
C HIS A 41 -2.28 -0.82 8.68
N THR A 42 -3.16 -1.49 9.39
CA THR A 42 -3.35 -2.95 9.30
C THR A 42 -3.75 -3.38 7.89
N ASP A 43 -4.66 -2.64 7.25
CA ASP A 43 -5.08 -2.91 5.88
C ASP A 43 -3.91 -2.80 4.90
N LEU A 44 -3.06 -1.79 5.06
CA LEU A 44 -1.90 -1.59 4.18
C LEU A 44 -0.82 -2.64 4.41
N VAL A 45 -0.57 -3.03 5.65
CA VAL A 45 0.36 -4.13 5.96
C VAL A 45 -0.11 -5.43 5.30
N ALA A 46 -1.41 -5.74 5.38
CA ALA A 46 -1.97 -6.92 4.75
C ALA A 46 -1.78 -6.90 3.23
N LEU A 47 -1.91 -5.73 2.61
CA LEU A 47 -1.68 -5.56 1.17
C LEU A 47 -0.23 -5.83 0.80
N ILE A 48 0.73 -5.33 1.57
CA ILE A 48 2.16 -5.58 1.35
C ILE A 48 2.48 -7.07 1.54
N GLU A 49 1.93 -7.71 2.56
CA GLU A 49 2.12 -9.14 2.79
C GLU A 49 1.61 -9.98 1.62
N ARG A 50 0.57 -9.52 0.92
CA ARG A 50 0.08 -10.19 -0.28
C ARG A 50 1.03 -10.03 -1.46
N PHE A 51 1.67 -8.86 -1.61
CA PHE A 51 2.54 -8.58 -2.76
C PHE A 51 3.97 -9.06 -2.59
N ASP A 52 4.50 -9.09 -1.38
CA ASP A 52 5.90 -9.49 -1.15
C ASP A 52 6.24 -10.88 -1.73
N PRO A 53 5.41 -11.93 -1.55
CA PRO A 53 5.69 -13.23 -2.18
C PRO A 53 5.70 -13.17 -3.70
N VAL A 54 4.87 -12.35 -4.32
CA VAL A 54 4.83 -12.17 -5.78
C VAL A 54 6.11 -11.48 -6.25
N LEU A 55 6.57 -10.45 -5.56
CA LEU A 55 7.81 -9.75 -5.88
C LEU A 55 9.01 -10.69 -5.74
N ASP A 56 9.06 -11.47 -4.67
CA ASP A 56 10.13 -12.44 -4.45
C ASP A 56 10.16 -13.50 -5.55
N ALA A 57 9.00 -13.99 -5.97
CA ALA A 57 8.89 -15.01 -7.01
C ALA A 57 9.41 -14.55 -8.37
N VAL A 58 9.31 -13.24 -8.68
CA VAL A 58 9.81 -12.68 -9.95
C VAL A 58 11.20 -12.05 -9.82
N GLY A 59 11.85 -12.20 -8.67
CA GLY A 59 13.19 -11.66 -8.43
C GLY A 59 13.25 -10.17 -8.16
N GLU A 60 12.13 -9.54 -7.86
CA GLU A 60 12.06 -8.13 -7.49
C GLU A 60 12.26 -7.95 -5.98
N PRO A 61 12.85 -6.82 -5.53
CA PRO A 61 12.97 -6.56 -4.10
C PRO A 61 11.59 -6.46 -3.43
N THR A 62 11.43 -7.14 -2.30
CA THR A 62 10.19 -7.05 -1.51
C THR A 62 10.07 -5.70 -0.82
N LYS A 63 8.83 -5.35 -0.41
CA LYS A 63 8.59 -4.09 0.31
C LYS A 63 8.87 -4.18 1.81
N GLY A 64 9.14 -5.39 2.33
CA GLY A 64 9.53 -5.59 3.73
C GLY A 64 8.37 -5.50 4.70
N ALA A 65 7.32 -6.29 4.49
CA ALA A 65 6.09 -6.25 5.31
C ALA A 65 6.35 -6.38 6.81
N GLY A 66 7.36 -7.16 7.20
CA GLY A 66 7.71 -7.34 8.62
C GLY A 66 8.53 -6.23 9.24
N GLN A 67 8.91 -5.21 8.48
CA GLN A 67 9.82 -4.15 8.90
C GLN A 67 9.21 -2.75 8.78
N ILE A 68 7.90 -2.66 8.60
CA ILE A 68 7.21 -1.39 8.37
C ILE A 68 7.01 -0.66 9.69
N ALA A 69 7.51 0.59 9.78
CA ALA A 69 7.23 1.48 10.91
C ALA A 69 5.90 2.20 10.72
N HIS A 70 5.71 2.81 9.56
CA HIS A 70 4.45 3.48 9.22
C HIS A 70 4.33 3.70 7.72
N PHE A 71 3.14 4.14 7.30
CA PHE A 71 2.86 4.56 5.93
C PHE A 71 2.62 6.07 5.90
N GLU A 72 2.87 6.68 4.74
CA GLU A 72 2.56 8.09 4.49
C GLU A 72 1.95 8.22 3.10
N ARG A 73 1.10 9.23 2.93
CA ARG A 73 0.69 9.66 1.59
C ARG A 73 1.66 10.72 1.12
N ARG A 74 2.26 10.56 -0.05
CA ARG A 74 3.19 11.53 -0.63
C ARG A 74 2.83 11.83 -2.06
N LEU A 75 3.13 13.06 -2.48
CA LEU A 75 3.01 13.47 -3.87
C LEU A 75 4.25 13.00 -4.63
N ASN A 76 4.02 12.24 -5.70
CA ASN A 76 5.05 11.81 -6.62
C ASN A 76 4.97 12.71 -7.86
N THR A 77 6.08 13.32 -8.26
CA THR A 77 6.11 14.24 -9.40
C THR A 77 7.17 13.81 -10.41
N GLY A 78 6.87 14.08 -11.67
CA GLY A 78 7.80 13.93 -12.78
C GLY A 78 7.52 15.00 -13.81
N THR A 79 8.26 14.98 -14.92
CA THR A 79 8.07 15.97 -15.97
C THR A 79 6.66 15.82 -16.58
N GLY A 80 5.82 16.84 -16.38
CA GLY A 80 4.47 16.86 -16.94
C GLY A 80 3.44 16.01 -16.23
N TRP A 81 3.74 15.42 -15.04
CA TRP A 81 2.77 14.63 -14.29
C TRP A 81 2.99 14.73 -12.78
N SER A 82 1.91 14.47 -12.05
CA SER A 82 1.97 14.30 -10.60
C SER A 82 0.89 13.33 -10.16
N THR A 83 1.20 12.48 -9.19
CA THR A 83 0.26 11.54 -8.58
C THR A 83 0.53 11.44 -7.09
N SER A 84 -0.50 11.09 -6.33
CA SER A 84 -0.36 10.80 -4.91
C SER A 84 -0.37 9.28 -4.70
N GLY A 85 0.45 8.80 -3.79
CA GLY A 85 0.55 7.38 -3.50
C GLY A 85 1.02 7.12 -2.09
N PHE A 86 0.99 5.85 -1.70
CA PHE A 86 1.50 5.43 -0.41
C PHE A 86 3.01 5.28 -0.44
N TRP A 87 3.65 5.69 0.65
CA TRP A 87 5.06 5.43 0.89
C TRP A 87 5.20 4.60 2.16
N ILE A 88 6.13 3.68 2.14
CA ILE A 88 6.46 2.81 3.27
C ILE A 88 7.72 3.35 3.93
N VAL A 89 7.62 3.64 5.23
CA VAL A 89 8.78 3.98 6.05
C VAL A 89 9.08 2.77 6.93
N ARG A 90 10.28 2.24 6.82
CA ARG A 90 10.69 1.04 7.55
C ARG A 90 11.34 1.42 8.89
N GLN A 91 11.44 0.45 9.79
CA GLN A 91 12.01 0.64 11.12
C GLN A 91 13.49 1.03 11.10
N ASP A 92 14.22 0.68 10.03
CA ASP A 92 15.62 1.06 9.84
C ASP A 92 15.80 2.44 9.21
N GLY A 93 14.70 3.16 8.95
CA GLY A 93 14.72 4.48 8.34
C GLY A 93 14.70 4.49 6.81
N THR A 94 14.73 3.35 6.17
CA THR A 94 14.62 3.29 4.71
C THR A 94 13.18 3.51 4.26
N GLU A 95 13.02 4.06 3.05
CA GLU A 95 11.71 4.39 2.51
C GLU A 95 11.59 3.85 1.08
N THR A 96 10.37 3.44 0.71
CA THR A 96 10.07 3.03 -0.66
C THR A 96 8.65 3.42 -1.00
N ASP A 97 8.40 3.70 -2.27
CA ASP A 97 7.04 3.96 -2.74
C ASP A 97 6.28 2.65 -2.92
N PHE A 98 4.95 2.79 -2.84
CA PHE A 98 4.04 1.69 -3.07
C PHE A 98 2.79 2.25 -3.75
N SER A 99 2.64 1.95 -5.00
CA SER A 99 1.50 2.43 -5.78
C SER A 99 0.85 1.32 -6.59
#